data_329058451b12862e835571ebb3b6de6e
#
_entry.id   329058451b12862e835571ebb3b6de6e
#
_cell.length_a   1.000
_cell.length_b   1.000
_cell.length_c   1.000
_cell.angle_alpha   90.00
_cell.angle_beta   90.00
_cell.angle_gamma   90.00
#
_symmetry.space_group_name_H-M   'P 1'
#
loop_
_entity.id
_entity.type
_entity.pdbx_description
1 polymer ?
#
loop_
_entity_poly.entity_id
_entity_poly.type
_entity_poly.pdbx_seq_one_letter_code
_entity_poly.pdbx_strand_id
1 'polypeptide(L)'
;TDFQTVPARMIERYRDLEEVFDPGELTLSGDAVPGYQLIRGVLAAYATGGSFCVLCDARRPDLIENWYAVMRAVRSCVLRCRLQLLTWQELAAVLPRSLQKFLAAKYGITQ
;
A
#
# COMPACT_ATOMS: atom_id res chain seq x y z
N THR A 1 -10.65 -3.43 1.64
CA THR A 1 -10.55 -2.46 2.72
C THR A 1 -9.92 -1.18 2.25
N ASP A 2 -10.43 -0.08 2.73
CA ASP A 2 -9.89 1.23 2.42
C ASP A 2 -8.68 1.52 3.30
N PHE A 3 -7.78 2.33 2.78
CA PHE A 3 -6.65 2.82 3.55
C PHE A 3 -7.14 3.94 4.46
N GLN A 4 -6.98 3.75 5.75
CA GLN A 4 -7.47 4.70 6.72
C GLN A 4 -6.61 5.97 6.75
N THR A 5 -7.29 7.08 7.02
CA THR A 5 -6.64 8.36 7.30
C THR A 5 -6.58 8.56 8.81
N VAL A 6 -5.41 8.89 9.32
CA VAL A 6 -5.19 9.08 10.75
C VAL A 6 -4.52 10.42 11.01
N PRO A 7 -4.66 10.98 12.24
CA PRO A 7 -3.92 12.19 12.59
C PRO A 7 -2.41 11.97 12.50
N ALA A 8 -1.70 12.99 12.02
CA ALA A 8 -0.25 12.92 11.86
C ALA A 8 0.48 12.55 13.15
N ARG A 9 -0.03 13.00 14.30
CA ARG A 9 0.56 12.70 15.62
C ARG A 9 0.64 11.21 15.92
N MET A 10 -0.24 10.38 15.34
CA MET A 10 -0.20 8.94 15.55
C MET A 10 0.94 8.28 14.78
N ILE A 11 1.33 8.86 13.67
CA ILE A 11 2.41 8.33 12.83
C ILE A 11 3.76 8.78 13.36
N GLU A 12 3.84 9.98 13.90
CA GLU A 12 5.08 10.51 14.48
C GLU A 12 5.64 9.64 15.62
N ARG A 13 4.79 8.82 16.22
CA ARG A 13 5.20 7.88 17.26
C ARG A 13 5.94 6.66 16.74
N TYR A 14 5.86 6.39 15.44
CA TYR A 14 6.50 5.20 14.90
C TYR A 14 8.02 5.40 14.85
N ARG A 15 8.69 4.38 15.36
CA ARG A 15 10.13 4.28 15.26
C ARG A 15 10.50 4.19 13.77
N ASP A 16 11.61 4.76 13.42
CA ASP A 16 12.17 4.73 12.07
C ASP A 16 11.40 5.53 11.01
N LEU A 17 10.37 6.25 11.39
CA LEU A 17 9.56 7.00 10.43
C LEU A 17 10.44 7.94 9.60
N GLU A 18 11.30 8.73 10.24
CA GLU A 18 12.14 9.70 9.55
C GLU A 18 13.28 9.05 8.78
N GLU A 19 13.70 7.83 9.15
CA GLU A 19 14.72 7.09 8.41
C GLU A 19 14.16 6.53 7.11
N VAL A 20 12.90 6.10 7.12
CA VAL A 20 12.27 5.42 6.00
C VAL A 20 11.60 6.41 5.05
N PHE A 21 10.94 7.43 5.59
CA PHE A 21 10.16 8.37 4.81
C PHE A 21 10.71 9.78 4.87
N ASP A 22 10.55 10.50 3.78
CA ASP A 22 10.75 11.95 3.74
C ASP A 22 9.44 12.60 4.20
N PRO A 23 9.41 13.26 5.37
CA PRO A 23 8.16 13.86 5.86
C PRO A 23 7.58 14.92 4.93
N GLY A 24 8.45 15.60 4.16
CA GLY A 24 8.00 16.62 3.21
C GLY A 24 7.28 16.03 2.01
N GLU A 25 7.50 14.75 1.71
CA GLU A 25 6.86 14.08 0.58
C GLU A 25 5.59 13.34 0.99
N LEU A 26 5.38 13.10 2.29
CA LEU A 26 4.13 12.50 2.75
C LEU A 26 3.00 13.51 2.55
N THR A 27 1.99 13.08 1.81
CA THR A 27 0.83 13.92 1.53
C THR A 27 0.00 14.08 2.79
N LEU A 28 -0.13 15.31 3.27
CA LEU A 28 -0.95 15.62 4.42
C LEU A 28 -2.24 16.31 3.95
N SER A 29 -3.35 15.92 4.56
CA SER A 29 -4.63 16.61 4.40
C SER A 29 -4.94 17.27 5.74
N GLY A 30 -4.50 18.52 5.90
CA GLY A 30 -4.51 19.17 7.20
C GLY A 30 -3.54 18.48 8.16
N ASP A 31 -4.02 18.01 9.31
CA ASP A 31 -3.23 17.28 10.29
C ASP A 31 -3.34 15.77 10.14
N ALA A 32 -3.89 15.31 9.01
CA ALA A 32 -4.13 13.89 8.78
C ALA A 32 -3.21 13.32 7.71
N VAL A 33 -2.83 12.05 7.86
CA VAL A 33 -1.98 11.33 6.92
C VAL A 33 -2.79 10.19 6.31
N PRO A 34 -3.06 10.24 5.00
CA PRO A 34 -3.71 9.11 4.33
C PRO A 34 -2.73 7.95 4.16
N GLY A 35 -3.27 6.74 4.07
CA GLY A 35 -2.43 5.57 3.83
C GLY A 35 -1.71 5.06 5.06
N TYR A 36 -2.29 5.25 6.24
CA TYR A 36 -1.72 4.78 7.51
C TYR A 36 -1.31 3.31 7.47
N GLN A 37 -2.16 2.45 6.91
CA GLN A 37 -1.86 1.01 6.83
C GLN A 37 -0.68 0.73 5.91
N LEU A 38 -0.55 1.50 4.84
CA LEU A 38 0.60 1.39 3.93
C LEU A 38 1.89 1.79 4.63
N ILE A 39 1.86 2.89 5.39
CA ILE A 39 3.01 3.36 6.14
C ILE A 39 3.45 2.32 7.16
N ARG A 40 2.51 1.73 7.88
CA ARG A 40 2.82 0.66 8.83
C ARG A 40 3.44 -0.56 8.16
N GLY A 41 2.90 -0.96 7.00
CA GLY A 41 3.44 -2.09 6.25
C GLY A 41 4.86 -1.85 5.76
N VAL A 42 5.14 -0.64 5.29
CA VAL A 42 6.49 -0.26 4.85
C VAL A 42 7.46 -0.27 6.02
N LEU A 43 7.08 0.28 7.16
CA LEU A 43 7.93 0.29 8.36
C LEU A 43 8.20 -1.13 8.86
N ALA A 44 7.21 -2.01 8.80
CA ALA A 44 7.39 -3.42 9.18
C ALA A 44 8.36 -4.12 8.24
N ALA A 45 8.27 -3.88 6.94
CA ALA A 45 9.21 -4.43 5.97
C ALA A 45 10.64 -3.95 6.23
N TYR A 46 10.78 -2.67 6.56
CA TYR A 46 12.09 -2.09 6.91
C TYR A 46 12.66 -2.76 8.15
N ALA A 47 11.87 -2.86 9.22
CA ALA A 47 12.32 -3.37 10.50
C ALA A 47 12.67 -4.86 10.45
N THR A 48 11.98 -5.64 9.64
CA THR A 48 12.18 -7.09 9.55
C THR A 48 13.12 -7.51 8.42
N GLY A 49 13.49 -6.59 7.54
CA GLY A 49 14.24 -6.93 6.34
C GLY A 49 13.42 -7.69 5.31
N GLY A 50 12.09 -7.68 5.45
CA GLY A 50 11.18 -8.40 4.58
C GLY A 50 10.64 -7.58 3.42
N SER A 51 9.57 -8.11 2.83
CA SER A 51 8.86 -7.48 1.72
C SER A 51 7.43 -7.18 2.15
N PHE A 52 6.79 -6.23 1.46
CA PHE A 52 5.40 -5.88 1.69
C PHE A 52 4.68 -5.80 0.36
N CYS A 53 3.59 -6.52 0.26
CA CYS A 53 2.76 -6.53 -0.94
C CYS A 53 1.32 -6.17 -0.57
N VAL A 54 0.75 -5.22 -1.28
CA VAL A 54 -0.64 -4.82 -1.10
C VAL A 54 -1.45 -5.36 -2.26
N LEU A 55 -2.58 -6.00 -1.94
CA LEU A 55 -3.57 -6.42 -2.93
C LEU A 55 -4.72 -5.42 -2.90
N CYS A 56 -5.05 -4.88 -4.05
CA CYS A 56 -6.17 -3.96 -4.17
C CYS A 56 -6.97 -4.24 -5.44
N ASP A 57 -8.18 -3.70 -5.50
CA ASP A 57 -9.02 -3.79 -6.68
C ASP A 57 -8.60 -2.70 -7.66
N ALA A 58 -8.30 -3.09 -8.92
CA ALA A 58 -7.89 -2.14 -9.95
C ALA A 58 -8.97 -1.09 -10.25
N ARG A 59 -10.22 -1.34 -9.85
CA ARG A 59 -11.31 -0.39 -10.02
C ARG A 59 -11.31 0.72 -8.96
N ARG A 60 -10.34 0.72 -8.06
CA ARG A 60 -10.19 1.72 -6.99
C ARG A 60 -8.95 2.58 -7.25
N PRO A 61 -9.05 3.58 -8.13
CA PRO A 61 -7.90 4.44 -8.44
C PRO A 61 -7.41 5.25 -7.24
N ASP A 62 -8.30 5.54 -6.28
CA ASP A 62 -7.94 6.23 -5.05
C ASP A 62 -6.90 5.46 -4.22
N LEU A 63 -7.04 4.14 -4.14
CA LEU A 63 -6.09 3.30 -3.42
C LEU A 63 -4.74 3.25 -4.14
N ILE A 64 -4.76 3.18 -5.45
CA ILE A 64 -3.55 3.16 -6.28
C ILE A 64 -2.79 4.48 -6.15
N GLU A 65 -3.50 5.59 -6.22
CA GLU A 65 -2.90 6.92 -6.04
C GLU A 65 -2.27 7.08 -4.65
N ASN A 66 -2.95 6.57 -3.63
CA ASN A 66 -2.44 6.60 -2.27
C ASN A 66 -1.16 5.79 -2.14
N TRP A 67 -1.10 4.62 -2.78
CA TRP A 67 0.11 3.81 -2.85
C TRP A 67 1.28 4.60 -3.44
N TYR A 68 1.08 5.23 -4.58
CA TYR A 68 2.15 6.00 -5.22
C TYR A 68 2.59 7.19 -4.39
N ALA A 69 1.65 7.85 -3.70
CA ALA A 69 1.98 8.95 -2.81
C ALA A 69 2.91 8.50 -1.68
N VAL A 70 2.62 7.33 -1.09
CA VAL A 70 3.47 6.75 -0.04
C VAL A 70 4.82 6.33 -0.61
N MET A 71 4.83 5.72 -1.80
CA MET A 71 6.08 5.27 -2.43
C MET A 71 7.02 6.43 -2.74
N ARG A 72 6.48 7.58 -3.16
CA ARG A 72 7.32 8.76 -3.41
C ARG A 72 8.03 9.25 -2.15
N ALA A 73 7.47 8.98 -0.99
CA ALA A 73 8.05 9.40 0.28
C ALA A 73 9.12 8.44 0.80
N VAL A 74 9.24 7.23 0.26
CA VAL A 74 10.24 6.26 0.69
C VAL A 74 11.63 6.70 0.23
N ARG A 75 12.56 6.85 1.18
CA ARG A 75 13.90 7.37 0.89
C ARG A 75 14.80 6.37 0.17
N SER A 76 14.70 5.07 0.53
CA SER A 76 15.62 4.05 0.06
C SER A 76 15.09 3.35 -1.18
N CYS A 77 15.89 3.34 -2.26
CA CYS A 77 15.56 2.57 -3.47
C CYS A 77 15.60 1.07 -3.20
N VAL A 78 16.50 0.62 -2.33
CA VAL A 78 16.60 -0.80 -1.97
C VAL A 78 15.32 -1.25 -1.25
N LEU A 79 14.85 -0.47 -0.28
CA LEU A 79 13.60 -0.77 0.40
C LEU A 79 12.43 -0.75 -0.58
N ARG A 80 12.38 0.24 -1.47
CA ARG A 80 11.29 0.38 -2.44
C ARG A 80 11.17 -0.86 -3.34
N CYS A 81 12.28 -1.52 -3.64
CA CYS A 81 12.26 -2.75 -4.44
C CYS A 81 11.58 -3.93 -3.72
N ARG A 82 11.41 -3.84 -2.42
CA ARG A 82 10.74 -4.87 -1.62
C ARG A 82 9.26 -4.56 -1.37
N LEU A 83 8.75 -3.48 -1.97
CA LEU A 83 7.38 -3.02 -1.82
C LEU A 83 6.65 -3.20 -3.13
N GLN A 84 5.50 -3.86 -3.10
CA GLN A 84 4.73 -4.18 -4.30
C GLN A 84 3.26 -3.88 -4.14
N LEU A 85 2.67 -3.40 -5.21
CA LEU A 85 1.22 -3.29 -5.36
C LEU A 85 0.79 -4.30 -6.42
N LEU A 86 -0.19 -5.12 -6.09
CA LEU A 86 -0.76 -6.10 -7.01
C LEU A 86 -2.28 -5.94 -7.00
N THR A 87 -2.88 -5.97 -8.17
CA THR A 87 -4.34 -5.92 -8.24
C THR A 87 -4.92 -7.33 -8.23
N TRP A 88 -6.16 -7.44 -7.73
CA TRP A 88 -6.89 -8.71 -7.80
C TRP A 88 -7.04 -9.19 -9.24
N GLN A 89 -7.18 -8.25 -10.19
CA GLN A 89 -7.29 -8.56 -11.60
C GLN A 89 -6.01 -9.20 -12.15
N GLU A 90 -4.85 -8.67 -11.76
CA GLU A 90 -3.56 -9.26 -12.13
C GLU A 90 -3.36 -10.65 -11.53
N LEU A 91 -3.72 -10.80 -10.25
CA LEU A 91 -3.63 -12.09 -9.58
C LEU A 91 -4.56 -13.10 -10.21
N ALA A 92 -5.80 -12.71 -10.55
CA ALA A 92 -6.77 -13.58 -11.17
C ALA A 92 -6.27 -14.17 -12.49
N ALA A 93 -5.46 -13.40 -13.23
CA ALA A 93 -4.91 -13.85 -14.52
C ALA A 93 -4.04 -15.10 -14.41
N VAL A 94 -3.44 -15.35 -13.25
CA VAL A 94 -2.55 -16.49 -13.02
C VAL A 94 -3.16 -17.59 -12.13
N LEU A 95 -4.40 -17.39 -11.68
CA LEU A 95 -5.09 -18.38 -10.86
C LEU A 95 -5.72 -19.50 -11.72
N PRO A 96 -5.98 -20.68 -11.13
CA PRO A 96 -6.75 -21.71 -11.81
C PRO A 96 -8.13 -21.20 -12.26
N ARG A 97 -8.62 -21.75 -13.36
CA ARG A 97 -9.87 -21.28 -13.97
C ARG A 97 -11.07 -21.34 -13.00
N SER A 98 -11.12 -22.33 -12.12
CA SER A 98 -12.19 -22.44 -11.13
C SER A 98 -12.22 -21.26 -10.16
N LEU A 99 -11.04 -20.79 -9.74
CA LEU A 99 -10.93 -19.61 -8.87
C LEU A 99 -11.22 -18.33 -9.65
N GLN A 100 -10.82 -18.24 -10.92
CA GLN A 100 -11.17 -17.11 -11.75
C GLN A 100 -12.68 -16.94 -11.88
N LYS A 101 -13.39 -18.04 -12.10
CA LYS A 101 -14.84 -18.03 -12.17
C LYS A 101 -15.49 -17.62 -10.85
N PHE A 102 -14.95 -18.12 -9.75
CA PHE A 102 -15.43 -17.74 -8.43
C PHE A 102 -15.29 -16.23 -8.17
N LEU A 103 -14.13 -15.68 -8.47
CA LEU A 103 -13.88 -14.25 -8.27
C LEU A 103 -14.76 -13.39 -9.17
N ALA A 104 -14.97 -13.82 -10.41
CA ALA A 104 -15.83 -13.10 -11.35
C ALA A 104 -17.29 -13.11 -10.87
N ALA A 105 -17.77 -14.27 -10.43
CA ALA A 105 -19.16 -14.42 -10.02
C ALA A 105 -19.46 -13.71 -8.70
N LYS A 106 -18.56 -13.79 -7.73
CA LYS A 106 -18.81 -13.25 -6.39
C LYS A 106 -18.42 -11.79 -6.24
N TYR A 107 -17.31 -11.37 -6.85
CA TYR A 107 -16.75 -10.04 -6.65
C TYR A 107 -16.67 -9.20 -7.93
N GLY A 108 -17.05 -9.76 -9.07
CA GLY A 108 -16.93 -9.08 -10.35
C GLY A 108 -15.47 -8.83 -10.77
N ILE A 109 -14.53 -9.62 -10.26
CA ILE A 109 -13.12 -9.50 -10.60
C ILE A 109 -12.85 -10.29 -11.87
N THR A 110 -12.49 -9.57 -12.94
CA THR A 110 -12.13 -10.15 -14.23
C THR A 110 -10.73 -9.68 -14.63
N GLN A 111 -10.11 -10.45 -15.51
CA GLN A 111 -8.79 -10.10 -16.03
C GLN A 111 -8.84 -8.86 -16.91
#